data_83482e272fdc28b9578bfe3c0f392911
#
_entry.id   83482e272fdc28b9578bfe3c0f392911
#
_cell.length_a   1.000
_cell.length_b   1.000
_cell.length_c   1.000
_cell.angle_alpha   90.00
_cell.angle_beta   90.00
_cell.angle_gamma   90.00
#
_symmetry.space_group_name_H-M   'P 1'
#
loop_
_entity.id
_entity.type
_entity.pdbx_description
1 polymer ?
#
loop_
_entity_poly.entity_id
_entity_poly.type
_entity_poly.pdbx_seq_one_letter_code
_entity_poly.pdbx_strand_id
1 'polypeptide(L)'
;MLHIILYAIVPIVVVMLAGFISGRKGIFNGDDSKKFNKVVLDYALPAALVVSIVQADREMLARDLKLSIVSLVVIMVCFMAVYFIYRYCFKKNTGADAAVSALISGSPTIGFLGFAVLEPIFGTNPSVALVVAIVGIVVNAVGIPVGLSLLNASLDGTQAAAAGKKESAWKPVIHALEQPVAWAPILAVIHVLLGLKWPDWASPSFDLIAKANASMAVFSAGITL
;
A
#
# COMPACT_ATOMS: atom_id res chain seq x y z
N MET A 1 -21.42 17.69 -1.18
CA MET A 1 -20.11 17.85 -1.83
C MET A 1 -19.15 18.70 -1.01
N LEU A 2 -19.51 19.94 -0.61
CA LEU A 2 -18.65 20.81 0.19
C LEU A 2 -18.22 20.16 1.55
N HIS A 3 -19.13 19.46 2.20
CA HIS A 3 -18.87 18.76 3.46
C HIS A 3 -17.78 17.66 3.28
N ILE A 4 -17.83 16.86 2.21
CA ILE A 4 -16.82 15.83 1.90
C ILE A 4 -15.44 16.48 1.70
N ILE A 5 -15.38 17.57 0.93
CA ILE A 5 -14.13 18.30 0.70
C ILE A 5 -13.53 18.80 2.03
N LEU A 6 -14.36 19.45 2.88
CA LEU A 6 -13.89 20.01 4.12
C LEU A 6 -13.43 18.95 5.14
N TYR A 7 -14.14 17.84 5.25
CA TYR A 7 -13.85 16.83 6.27
C TYR A 7 -12.88 15.73 5.83
N ALA A 8 -12.76 15.47 4.52
CA ALA A 8 -11.84 14.46 4.00
C ALA A 8 -10.54 15.08 3.46
N ILE A 9 -10.63 16.12 2.63
CA ILE A 9 -9.46 16.64 1.88
C ILE A 9 -8.69 17.67 2.71
N VAL A 10 -9.37 18.60 3.38
CA VAL A 10 -8.69 19.68 4.14
C VAL A 10 -7.75 19.13 5.22
N PRO A 11 -8.13 18.14 6.05
CA PRO A 11 -7.21 17.57 7.04
C PRO A 11 -5.93 16.98 6.40
N ILE A 12 -6.07 16.28 5.28
CA ILE A 12 -4.94 15.71 4.54
C ILE A 12 -4.00 16.82 4.07
N VAL A 13 -4.56 17.89 3.46
CA VAL A 13 -3.79 19.02 2.98
C VAL A 13 -3.09 19.76 4.14
N VAL A 14 -3.77 19.94 5.27
CA VAL A 14 -3.19 20.59 6.46
C VAL A 14 -1.99 19.79 6.99
N VAL A 15 -2.11 18.47 7.13
CA VAL A 15 -1.02 17.61 7.59
C VAL A 15 0.14 17.60 6.60
N MET A 16 -0.17 17.55 5.30
CA MET A 16 0.84 17.62 4.24
C MET A 16 1.58 18.96 4.22
N LEU A 17 0.86 20.09 4.40
CA LEU A 17 1.47 21.42 4.53
C LEU A 17 2.35 21.54 5.78
N ALA A 18 1.95 20.93 6.90
CA ALA A 18 2.78 20.88 8.09
C ALA A 18 4.10 20.13 7.82
N GLY A 19 4.06 19.01 7.11
CA GLY A 19 5.24 18.29 6.64
C GLY A 19 6.12 19.14 5.73
N PHE A 20 5.52 19.80 4.73
CA PHE A 20 6.21 20.68 3.79
C PHE A 20 6.92 21.85 4.49
N ILE A 21 6.23 22.54 5.42
CA ILE A 21 6.82 23.63 6.20
C ILE A 21 7.99 23.12 7.06
N SER A 22 7.84 21.93 7.65
CA SER A 22 8.90 21.31 8.46
C SER A 22 10.13 20.94 7.61
N GLY A 23 9.92 20.43 6.40
CA GLY A 23 10.99 20.16 5.43
C GLY A 23 11.69 21.44 4.98
N ARG A 24 10.92 22.47 4.62
CA ARG A 24 11.47 23.80 4.22
C ARG A 24 12.26 24.50 5.32
N LYS A 25 11.85 24.32 6.58
CA LYS A 25 12.57 24.86 7.74
C LYS A 25 13.80 24.04 8.16
N GLY A 26 14.06 22.90 7.49
CA GLY A 26 15.17 22.02 7.82
C GLY A 26 15.01 21.27 9.15
N ILE A 27 13.78 21.21 9.72
CA ILE A 27 13.49 20.43 10.93
C ILE A 27 13.58 18.93 10.61
N PHE A 28 13.04 18.55 9.46
CA PHE A 28 13.13 17.20 8.90
C PHE A 28 13.69 17.26 7.49
N ASN A 29 14.36 16.19 7.08
CA ASN A 29 14.93 16.04 5.75
C ASN A 29 14.39 14.78 5.04
N GLY A 30 14.82 14.54 3.79
CA GLY A 30 14.38 13.38 3.02
C GLY A 30 14.73 12.03 3.66
N ASP A 31 15.80 11.95 4.47
CA ASP A 31 16.14 10.72 5.17
C ASP A 31 15.24 10.48 6.38
N ASP A 32 14.78 11.54 7.03
CA ASP A 32 13.77 11.43 8.09
C ASP A 32 12.41 11.01 7.51
N SER A 33 12.04 11.53 6.33
CA SER A 33 10.86 11.06 5.59
C SER A 33 10.92 9.54 5.33
N LYS A 34 12.08 8.99 4.92
CA LYS A 34 12.26 7.54 4.76
C LYS A 34 12.05 6.77 6.06
N LYS A 35 12.53 7.31 7.20
CA LYS A 35 12.32 6.69 8.52
C LYS A 35 10.84 6.69 8.91
N PHE A 36 10.13 7.80 8.69
CA PHE A 36 8.68 7.86 8.90
C PHE A 36 7.93 6.83 8.03
N ASN A 37 8.25 6.77 6.74
CA ASN A 37 7.67 5.77 5.84
C ASN A 37 7.98 4.34 6.29
N LYS A 38 9.17 4.09 6.82
CA LYS A 38 9.52 2.77 7.37
C LYS A 38 8.65 2.43 8.60
N VAL A 39 8.43 3.36 9.52
CA VAL A 39 7.53 3.15 10.67
C VAL A 39 6.10 2.86 10.19
N VAL A 40 5.65 3.59 9.17
CA VAL A 40 4.33 3.35 8.58
C VAL A 40 4.24 1.96 7.97
N LEU A 41 5.19 1.56 7.15
CA LEU A 41 5.15 0.27 6.43
C LEU A 41 5.38 -0.93 7.34
N ASP A 42 6.26 -0.80 8.34
CA ASP A 42 6.65 -1.93 9.19
C ASP A 42 5.69 -2.12 10.38
N TYR A 43 4.99 -1.06 10.81
CA TYR A 43 4.16 -1.09 12.02
C TYR A 43 2.75 -0.56 11.81
N ALA A 44 2.58 0.69 11.37
CA ALA A 44 1.28 1.35 11.39
C ALA A 44 0.29 0.77 10.37
N LEU A 45 0.73 0.54 9.15
CA LEU A 45 -0.09 -0.04 8.09
C LEU A 45 -0.43 -1.52 8.38
N PRO A 46 0.52 -2.40 8.76
CA PRO A 46 0.18 -3.76 9.17
C PRO A 46 -0.82 -3.80 10.34
N ALA A 47 -0.65 -2.94 11.35
CA ALA A 47 -1.57 -2.86 12.47
C ALA A 47 -2.98 -2.44 12.02
N ALA A 48 -3.09 -1.43 11.15
CA ALA A 48 -4.36 -0.97 10.60
C ALA A 48 -5.07 -2.09 9.80
N LEU A 49 -4.32 -2.82 8.98
CA LEU A 49 -4.87 -3.94 8.21
C LEU A 49 -5.32 -5.10 9.11
N VAL A 50 -4.53 -5.46 10.13
CA VAL A 50 -4.88 -6.52 11.09
C VAL A 50 -6.17 -6.17 11.82
N VAL A 51 -6.27 -4.97 12.40
CA VAL A 51 -7.47 -4.53 13.13
C VAL A 51 -8.69 -4.56 12.24
N SER A 52 -8.57 -4.05 11.01
CA SER A 52 -9.67 -4.01 10.04
C SER A 52 -10.19 -5.42 9.70
N ILE A 53 -9.29 -6.38 9.55
CA ILE A 53 -9.64 -7.77 9.20
C ILE A 53 -10.24 -8.50 10.41
N VAL A 54 -9.65 -8.32 11.59
CA VAL A 54 -10.13 -9.00 12.81
C VAL A 54 -11.50 -8.49 13.27
N GLN A 55 -11.82 -7.22 12.99
CA GLN A 55 -13.14 -6.64 13.24
C GLN A 55 -14.18 -7.05 12.20
N ALA A 56 -13.78 -7.65 11.09
CA ALA A 56 -14.70 -8.14 10.07
C ALA A 56 -15.25 -9.53 10.44
N ASP A 57 -16.55 -9.72 10.23
CA ASP A 57 -17.18 -11.03 10.39
C ASP A 57 -16.80 -11.99 9.26
N ARG A 58 -16.85 -13.29 9.52
CA ARG A 58 -16.63 -14.33 8.51
C ARG A 58 -17.55 -14.16 7.29
N GLU A 59 -18.81 -13.80 7.52
CA GLU A 59 -19.79 -13.55 6.46
C GLU A 59 -19.37 -12.35 5.59
N MET A 60 -18.83 -11.29 6.21
CA MET A 60 -18.28 -10.15 5.47
C MET A 60 -17.10 -10.57 4.62
N LEU A 61 -16.14 -11.33 5.17
CA LEU A 61 -15.00 -11.83 4.41
C LEU A 61 -15.42 -12.70 3.23
N ALA A 62 -16.39 -13.61 3.42
CA ALA A 62 -16.91 -14.46 2.36
C ALA A 62 -17.68 -13.68 1.28
N ARG A 63 -18.51 -12.71 1.71
CA ARG A 63 -19.27 -11.83 0.80
C ARG A 63 -18.31 -10.98 -0.03
N ASP A 64 -17.26 -10.46 0.58
CA ASP A 64 -16.33 -9.55 -0.04
C ASP A 64 -15.20 -10.27 -0.81
N LEU A 65 -15.22 -11.61 -0.88
CA LEU A 65 -14.32 -12.41 -1.73
C LEU A 65 -14.45 -12.01 -3.21
N LYS A 66 -15.68 -11.72 -3.66
CA LYS A 66 -15.93 -11.23 -5.02
C LYS A 66 -15.24 -9.88 -5.25
N LEU A 67 -15.30 -8.97 -4.26
CA LEU A 67 -14.61 -7.68 -4.30
C LEU A 67 -13.09 -7.88 -4.39
N SER A 68 -12.54 -8.84 -3.63
CA SER A 68 -11.11 -9.17 -3.66
C SER A 68 -10.68 -9.62 -5.06
N ILE A 69 -11.44 -10.53 -5.69
CA ILE A 69 -11.14 -11.04 -7.03
C ILE A 69 -11.28 -9.92 -8.08
N VAL A 70 -12.36 -9.15 -8.01
CA VAL A 70 -12.56 -8.02 -8.94
C VAL A 70 -11.46 -6.98 -8.78
N SER A 71 -11.09 -6.63 -7.56
CA SER A 71 -10.00 -5.68 -7.28
C SER A 71 -8.67 -6.20 -7.82
N LEU A 72 -8.36 -7.49 -7.60
CA LEU A 72 -7.15 -8.12 -8.14
C LEU A 72 -7.13 -8.03 -9.68
N VAL A 73 -8.21 -8.41 -10.34
CA VAL A 73 -8.29 -8.38 -11.80
C VAL A 73 -8.16 -6.95 -12.32
N VAL A 74 -8.90 -6.00 -11.76
CA VAL A 74 -8.85 -4.58 -12.20
C VAL A 74 -7.47 -4.00 -12.02
N ILE A 75 -6.85 -4.18 -10.84
CA ILE A 75 -5.50 -3.66 -10.56
C ILE A 75 -4.48 -4.30 -11.51
N MET A 76 -4.54 -5.61 -11.73
CA MET A 76 -3.62 -6.29 -12.64
C MET A 76 -3.83 -5.88 -14.09
N VAL A 77 -5.07 -5.71 -14.54
CA VAL A 77 -5.37 -5.23 -15.90
C VAL A 77 -4.87 -3.80 -16.08
N CYS A 78 -5.13 -2.90 -15.14
CA CYS A 78 -4.63 -1.52 -15.22
C CYS A 78 -3.10 -1.48 -15.21
N PHE A 79 -2.47 -2.25 -14.32
CA PHE A 79 -1.01 -2.36 -14.24
C PHE A 79 -0.41 -2.85 -15.57
N MET A 80 -0.93 -3.96 -16.09
CA MET A 80 -0.46 -4.52 -17.36
C MET A 80 -0.73 -3.58 -18.54
N ALA A 81 -1.89 -2.92 -18.57
CA ALA A 81 -2.21 -1.96 -19.62
C ALA A 81 -1.19 -0.82 -19.65
N VAL A 82 -0.87 -0.22 -18.50
CA VAL A 82 0.17 0.83 -18.41
C VAL A 82 1.53 0.28 -18.84
N TYR A 83 1.91 -0.91 -18.36
CA TYR A 83 3.18 -1.53 -18.75
C TYR A 83 3.28 -1.70 -20.26
N PHE A 84 2.26 -2.26 -20.92
CA PHE A 84 2.26 -2.49 -22.37
C PHE A 84 2.19 -1.20 -23.16
N ILE A 85 1.43 -0.21 -22.73
CA ILE A 85 1.37 1.12 -23.38
C ILE A 85 2.76 1.77 -23.36
N TYR A 86 3.41 1.82 -22.20
CA TYR A 86 4.74 2.40 -22.09
C TYR A 86 5.80 1.60 -22.88
N ARG A 87 5.69 0.29 -22.88
CA ARG A 87 6.65 -0.61 -23.56
C ARG A 87 6.57 -0.56 -25.08
N TYR A 88 5.35 -0.47 -25.63
CA TYR A 88 5.12 -0.61 -27.07
C TYR A 88 4.75 0.69 -27.78
N CYS A 89 4.02 1.60 -27.13
CA CYS A 89 3.62 2.88 -27.74
C CYS A 89 4.74 3.92 -27.66
N PHE A 90 5.54 3.92 -26.61
CA PHE A 90 6.64 4.86 -26.45
C PHE A 90 7.97 4.18 -26.77
N LYS A 91 8.36 4.20 -28.05
CA LYS A 91 9.55 3.51 -28.59
C LYS A 91 10.90 3.87 -27.93
N LYS A 92 10.98 4.98 -27.18
CA LYS A 92 12.19 5.41 -26.47
C LYS A 92 12.32 4.81 -25.07
N ASN A 93 11.25 4.21 -24.52
CA ASN A 93 11.26 3.70 -23.16
C ASN A 93 11.81 2.29 -23.11
N THR A 94 12.63 2.04 -22.11
CA THR A 94 13.14 0.71 -21.79
C THR A 94 12.05 -0.12 -21.08
N GLY A 95 12.27 -1.44 -20.97
CA GLY A 95 11.39 -2.28 -20.17
C GLY A 95 11.36 -1.87 -18.69
N ALA A 96 12.47 -1.32 -18.17
CA ALA A 96 12.56 -0.79 -16.83
C ALA A 96 11.69 0.45 -16.64
N ASP A 97 11.71 1.39 -17.59
CA ASP A 97 10.86 2.60 -17.55
C ASP A 97 9.38 2.23 -17.59
N ALA A 98 9.00 1.23 -18.39
CA ALA A 98 7.64 0.71 -18.45
C ALA A 98 7.22 0.07 -17.13
N ALA A 99 8.08 -0.72 -16.48
CA ALA A 99 7.80 -1.35 -15.19
C ALA A 99 7.64 -0.30 -14.07
N VAL A 100 8.51 0.71 -14.01
CA VAL A 100 8.41 1.82 -13.05
C VAL A 100 7.14 2.62 -13.29
N SER A 101 6.80 2.95 -14.53
CA SER A 101 5.57 3.66 -14.87
C SER A 101 4.32 2.88 -14.48
N ALA A 102 4.33 1.56 -14.69
CA ALA A 102 3.25 0.69 -14.27
C ALA A 102 3.12 0.60 -12.74
N LEU A 103 4.24 0.55 -11.99
CA LEU A 103 4.25 0.59 -10.52
C LEU A 103 3.66 1.90 -9.98
N ILE A 104 4.04 3.04 -10.56
CA ILE A 104 3.55 4.35 -10.12
C ILE A 104 2.06 4.52 -10.42
N SER A 105 1.62 4.12 -11.61
CA SER A 105 0.24 4.34 -12.07
C SER A 105 -0.73 3.24 -11.67
N GLY A 106 -0.26 2.00 -11.54
CA GLY A 106 -1.07 0.81 -11.26
C GLY A 106 -1.09 0.39 -9.79
N SER A 107 -0.32 1.08 -8.93
CA SER A 107 -0.29 0.81 -7.50
C SER A 107 -1.08 1.87 -6.73
N PRO A 108 -2.38 1.66 -6.47
CA PRO A 108 -3.18 2.63 -5.74
C PRO A 108 -2.67 2.78 -4.30
N THR A 109 -2.50 4.03 -3.86
CA THR A 109 -2.00 4.40 -2.53
C THR A 109 -3.06 4.18 -1.43
N ILE A 110 -3.88 3.13 -1.56
CA ILE A 110 -5.05 2.91 -0.72
C ILE A 110 -4.67 2.57 0.72
N GLY A 111 -3.54 1.90 0.93
CA GLY A 111 -3.05 1.57 2.27
C GLY A 111 -2.74 2.81 3.11
N PHE A 112 -2.27 3.89 2.49
CA PHE A 112 -1.93 5.13 3.18
C PHE A 112 -3.11 6.12 3.22
N LEU A 113 -3.70 6.41 2.06
CA LEU A 113 -4.73 7.43 1.93
C LEU A 113 -6.15 6.86 2.02
N GLY A 114 -6.32 5.54 1.87
CA GLY A 114 -7.65 4.91 1.86
C GLY A 114 -8.43 5.21 3.12
N PHE A 115 -7.85 5.00 4.29
CA PHE A 115 -8.50 5.32 5.57
C PHE A 115 -8.77 6.83 5.69
N ALA A 116 -7.79 7.67 5.36
CA ALA A 116 -7.93 9.12 5.48
C ALA A 116 -9.01 9.71 4.57
N VAL A 117 -9.29 9.09 3.42
CA VAL A 117 -10.28 9.57 2.46
C VAL A 117 -11.63 8.88 2.63
N LEU A 118 -11.64 7.56 2.84
CA LEU A 118 -12.89 6.80 2.83
C LEU A 118 -13.65 6.90 4.16
N GLU A 119 -12.97 6.94 5.30
CA GLU A 119 -13.64 7.06 6.60
C GLU A 119 -14.47 8.35 6.76
N PRO A 120 -13.99 9.54 6.38
CA PRO A 120 -14.80 10.76 6.42
C PRO A 120 -15.99 10.74 5.45
N ILE A 121 -15.93 9.95 4.37
CA ILE A 121 -16.99 9.87 3.35
C ILE A 121 -18.07 8.85 3.74
N PHE A 122 -17.65 7.67 4.18
CA PHE A 122 -18.52 6.52 4.43
C PHE A 122 -18.71 6.18 5.92
N GLY A 123 -18.05 6.94 6.82
CA GLY A 123 -18.01 6.67 8.25
C GLY A 123 -17.02 5.56 8.62
N THR A 124 -16.82 5.39 9.93
CA THR A 124 -16.02 4.28 10.49
C THR A 124 -16.83 2.97 10.39
N ASN A 125 -16.95 2.45 9.18
CA ASN A 125 -17.67 1.22 8.91
C ASN A 125 -16.67 0.07 8.70
N PRO A 126 -16.84 -1.09 9.33
CA PRO A 126 -15.98 -2.26 9.09
C PRO A 126 -15.83 -2.63 7.62
N SER A 127 -16.87 -2.41 6.79
CA SER A 127 -16.80 -2.65 5.34
C SER A 127 -15.80 -1.73 4.63
N VAL A 128 -15.67 -0.47 5.05
CA VAL A 128 -14.68 0.47 4.47
C VAL A 128 -13.27 0.02 4.83
N ALA A 129 -13.05 -0.32 6.09
CA ALA A 129 -11.78 -0.82 6.57
C ALA A 129 -11.39 -2.12 5.86
N LEU A 130 -12.34 -3.02 5.62
CA LEU A 130 -12.14 -4.27 4.90
C LEU A 130 -11.77 -4.03 3.43
N VAL A 131 -12.43 -3.08 2.75
CA VAL A 131 -12.07 -2.71 1.36
C VAL A 131 -10.63 -2.21 1.28
N VAL A 132 -10.23 -1.31 2.20
CA VAL A 132 -8.85 -0.79 2.27
C VAL A 132 -7.86 -1.94 2.50
N ALA A 133 -8.19 -2.86 3.43
CA ALA A 133 -7.36 -4.01 3.73
C ALA A 133 -7.22 -4.94 2.52
N ILE A 134 -8.32 -5.32 1.86
CA ILE A 134 -8.32 -6.22 0.70
C ILE A 134 -7.48 -5.63 -0.45
N VAL A 135 -7.75 -4.38 -0.82
CA VAL A 135 -7.00 -3.73 -1.91
C VAL A 135 -5.54 -3.52 -1.51
N GLY A 136 -5.27 -3.20 -0.23
CA GLY A 136 -3.92 -3.10 0.30
C GLY A 136 -3.16 -4.42 0.20
N ILE A 137 -3.78 -5.55 0.54
CA ILE A 137 -3.19 -6.89 0.37
C ILE A 137 -2.89 -7.15 -1.11
N VAL A 138 -3.86 -6.93 -2.00
CA VAL A 138 -3.69 -7.16 -3.44
C VAL A 138 -2.52 -6.36 -4.00
N VAL A 139 -2.42 -5.09 -3.64
CA VAL A 139 -1.32 -4.22 -4.10
C VAL A 139 0.02 -4.69 -3.56
N ASN A 140 0.11 -4.94 -2.26
CA ASN A 140 1.39 -5.23 -1.60
C ASN A 140 1.84 -6.69 -1.83
N ALA A 141 0.91 -7.64 -1.82
CA ALA A 141 1.25 -9.06 -1.97
C ALA A 141 1.35 -9.52 -3.44
N VAL A 142 0.72 -8.81 -4.38
CA VAL A 142 0.72 -9.19 -5.80
C VAL A 142 1.27 -8.07 -6.69
N GLY A 143 0.71 -6.87 -6.61
CA GLY A 143 1.06 -5.77 -7.52
C GLY A 143 2.52 -5.37 -7.45
N ILE A 144 3.03 -5.08 -6.26
CA ILE A 144 4.42 -4.67 -6.06
C ILE A 144 5.41 -5.79 -6.44
N PRO A 145 5.26 -7.05 -6.00
CA PRO A 145 6.15 -8.13 -6.41
C PRO A 145 6.18 -8.36 -7.93
N VAL A 146 5.03 -8.31 -8.59
CA VAL A 146 4.96 -8.43 -10.07
C VAL A 146 5.71 -7.28 -10.73
N GLY A 147 5.48 -6.05 -10.28
CA GLY A 147 6.16 -4.87 -10.82
C GLY A 147 7.68 -4.90 -10.64
N LEU A 148 8.14 -5.27 -9.45
CA LEU A 148 9.57 -5.42 -9.18
C LEU A 148 10.20 -6.56 -9.97
N SER A 149 9.48 -7.67 -10.17
CA SER A 149 9.95 -8.77 -11.01
C SER A 149 10.12 -8.36 -12.47
N LEU A 150 9.18 -7.58 -13.02
CA LEU A 150 9.28 -7.02 -14.37
C LEU A 150 10.41 -6.01 -14.50
N LEU A 151 10.61 -5.18 -13.47
CA LEU A 151 11.72 -4.22 -13.42
C LEU A 151 13.06 -4.95 -13.43
N ASN A 152 13.25 -5.93 -12.56
CA ASN A 152 14.49 -6.71 -12.49
C ASN A 152 14.74 -7.49 -13.78
N ALA A 153 13.74 -8.15 -14.35
CA ALA A 153 13.88 -8.84 -15.63
C ALA A 153 14.31 -7.89 -16.78
N SER A 154 13.88 -6.64 -16.70
CA SER A 154 14.24 -5.63 -17.70
C SER A 154 15.65 -5.07 -17.48
N LEU A 155 16.10 -4.96 -16.23
CA LEU A 155 17.46 -4.53 -15.86
C LEU A 155 18.47 -5.65 -16.12
N ASP A 156 18.13 -6.90 -15.83
CA ASP A 156 19.00 -8.06 -16.10
C ASP A 156 19.27 -8.23 -17.60
N GLY A 157 18.32 -7.89 -18.46
CA GLY A 157 18.53 -7.87 -19.92
C GLY A 157 19.58 -6.83 -20.38
N THR A 158 19.78 -5.76 -19.59
CA THR A 158 20.74 -4.69 -19.89
C THR A 158 22.07 -4.82 -19.13
N GLN A 159 22.06 -5.37 -17.92
CA GLN A 159 23.23 -5.48 -17.02
C GLN A 159 23.77 -6.93 -16.93
N ALA A 160 22.99 -7.96 -17.23
CA ALA A 160 23.47 -9.34 -17.24
C ALA A 160 24.52 -9.59 -18.35
N ALA A 161 24.52 -8.76 -19.38
CA ALA A 161 25.63 -8.71 -20.35
C ALA A 161 26.95 -8.22 -19.72
N ALA A 162 26.88 -7.48 -18.60
CA ALA A 162 28.05 -6.85 -17.99
C ALA A 162 28.52 -7.52 -16.67
N ALA A 163 27.69 -8.29 -15.96
CA ALA A 163 28.00 -8.70 -14.58
C ALA A 163 27.86 -10.20 -14.25
N GLY A 164 27.45 -11.07 -15.18
CA GLY A 164 27.51 -12.54 -15.02
C GLY A 164 26.69 -13.14 -13.85
N LYS A 165 25.87 -12.40 -13.15
CA LYS A 165 25.03 -12.86 -12.03
C LYS A 165 23.56 -12.74 -12.38
N LYS A 166 22.91 -13.83 -12.74
CA LYS A 166 21.44 -13.94 -12.73
C LYS A 166 20.94 -13.88 -11.30
N GLU A 167 20.45 -12.74 -10.85
CA GLU A 167 19.65 -12.71 -9.62
C GLU A 167 18.32 -13.44 -9.87
N SER A 168 17.96 -14.31 -8.93
CA SER A 168 16.73 -15.09 -9.02
C SER A 168 15.52 -14.15 -9.08
N ALA A 169 14.64 -14.32 -10.07
CA ALA A 169 13.38 -13.58 -10.19
C ALA A 169 12.45 -13.71 -8.95
N TRP A 170 12.72 -14.68 -8.08
CA TRP A 170 11.99 -14.91 -6.83
C TRP A 170 12.48 -14.05 -5.66
N LYS A 171 13.69 -13.49 -5.70
CA LYS A 171 14.20 -12.65 -4.59
C LYS A 171 13.29 -11.46 -4.27
N PRO A 172 12.79 -10.66 -5.26
CA PRO A 172 11.88 -9.56 -4.98
C PRO A 172 10.55 -10.03 -4.37
N VAL A 173 10.05 -11.19 -4.81
CA VAL A 173 8.81 -11.78 -4.30
C VAL A 173 8.99 -12.21 -2.83
N ILE A 174 10.08 -12.90 -2.52
CA ILE A 174 10.39 -13.33 -1.16
C ILE A 174 10.55 -12.10 -0.26
N HIS A 175 11.32 -11.10 -0.70
CA HIS A 175 11.54 -9.87 0.07
C HIS A 175 10.24 -9.08 0.31
N ALA A 176 9.32 -9.06 -0.66
CA ALA A 176 8.02 -8.45 -0.48
C ALA A 176 7.13 -9.22 0.52
N LEU A 177 7.22 -10.56 0.52
CA LEU A 177 6.50 -11.41 1.47
C LEU A 177 7.09 -11.38 2.88
N GLU A 178 8.36 -11.03 3.04
CA GLU A 178 9.00 -10.83 4.35
C GLU A 178 8.52 -9.54 5.03
N GLN A 179 7.96 -8.60 4.27
CA GLN A 179 7.47 -7.34 4.85
C GLN A 179 6.22 -7.57 5.70
N PRO A 180 6.14 -6.93 6.89
CA PRO A 180 4.97 -7.04 7.77
C PRO A 180 3.65 -6.69 7.10
N VAL A 181 3.66 -5.74 6.17
CA VAL A 181 2.47 -5.33 5.41
C VAL A 181 1.90 -6.44 4.53
N ALA A 182 2.70 -7.45 4.17
CA ALA A 182 2.24 -8.59 3.37
C ALA A 182 1.73 -9.74 4.26
N TRP A 183 2.52 -10.19 5.24
CA TRP A 183 2.17 -11.38 6.02
C TRP A 183 1.20 -11.12 7.17
N ALA A 184 1.22 -9.94 7.80
CA ALA A 184 0.36 -9.67 8.95
C ALA A 184 -1.14 -9.72 8.60
N PRO A 185 -1.62 -9.12 7.47
CA PRO A 185 -3.01 -9.27 7.04
C PRO A 185 -3.38 -10.72 6.72
N ILE A 186 -2.47 -11.50 6.14
CA ILE A 186 -2.72 -12.91 5.82
C ILE A 186 -2.94 -13.70 7.11
N LEU A 187 -2.12 -13.48 8.14
CA LEU A 187 -2.31 -14.10 9.45
C LEU A 187 -3.63 -13.67 10.10
N ALA A 188 -4.02 -12.40 9.95
CA ALA A 188 -5.30 -11.91 10.46
C ALA A 188 -6.50 -12.61 9.76
N VAL A 189 -6.44 -12.79 8.44
CA VAL A 189 -7.47 -13.56 7.70
C VAL A 189 -7.54 -15.01 8.19
N ILE A 190 -6.40 -15.69 8.34
CA ILE A 190 -6.34 -17.05 8.85
C ILE A 190 -6.94 -17.12 10.27
N HIS A 191 -6.61 -16.17 11.14
CA HIS A 191 -7.14 -16.07 12.49
C HIS A 191 -8.69 -15.99 12.50
N VAL A 192 -9.26 -15.11 11.67
CA VAL A 192 -10.73 -14.97 11.54
C VAL A 192 -11.37 -16.23 10.96
N LEU A 193 -10.77 -16.84 9.94
CA LEU A 193 -11.27 -18.07 9.32
C LEU A 193 -11.28 -19.26 10.31
N LEU A 194 -10.26 -19.35 11.17
CA LEU A 194 -10.19 -20.35 12.25
C LEU A 194 -11.20 -20.09 13.38
N GLY A 195 -11.82 -18.89 13.40
CA GLY A 195 -12.78 -18.51 14.45
C GLY A 195 -12.15 -18.32 15.82
N LEU A 196 -10.87 -18.01 15.84
CA LEU A 196 -10.19 -17.71 17.08
C LEU A 196 -10.69 -16.36 17.61
N LYS A 197 -10.91 -16.29 18.93
CA LYS A 197 -11.28 -15.03 19.57
C LYS A 197 -10.06 -14.14 19.66
N TRP A 198 -10.20 -12.92 19.15
CA TRP A 198 -9.17 -11.89 19.30
C TRP A 198 -9.19 -11.39 20.76
N PRO A 199 -8.01 -11.26 21.41
CA PRO A 199 -7.96 -10.77 22.78
C PRO A 199 -8.42 -9.32 22.87
N ASP A 200 -9.30 -9.01 23.83
CA ASP A 200 -9.90 -7.67 23.99
C ASP A 200 -8.86 -6.57 24.23
N TRP A 201 -7.75 -6.92 24.86
CA TRP A 201 -6.64 -5.98 25.11
C TRP A 201 -5.78 -5.69 23.87
N ALA A 202 -5.81 -6.56 22.87
CA ALA A 202 -4.96 -6.43 21.69
C ALA A 202 -5.47 -5.35 20.74
N SER A 203 -6.79 -5.29 20.49
CA SER A 203 -7.39 -4.29 19.59
C SER A 203 -6.99 -2.86 19.94
N PRO A 204 -7.12 -2.36 21.19
CA PRO A 204 -6.72 -0.99 21.52
C PRO A 204 -5.24 -0.70 21.26
N SER A 205 -4.37 -1.69 21.48
CA SER A 205 -2.93 -1.55 21.26
C SER A 205 -2.59 -1.41 19.77
N PHE A 206 -3.19 -2.24 18.94
CA PHE A 206 -3.03 -2.16 17.49
C PHE A 206 -3.68 -0.89 16.93
N ASP A 207 -4.85 -0.46 17.44
CA ASP A 207 -5.53 0.78 17.04
C ASP A 207 -4.67 2.03 17.28
N LEU A 208 -3.95 2.10 18.40
CA LEU A 208 -3.04 3.22 18.69
C LEU A 208 -1.94 3.34 17.62
N ILE A 209 -1.36 2.22 17.22
CA ILE A 209 -0.34 2.18 16.17
C ILE A 209 -0.99 2.48 14.80
N ALA A 210 -2.13 1.89 14.53
CA ALA A 210 -2.87 2.06 13.28
C ALA A 210 -3.24 3.51 12.98
N LYS A 211 -3.62 4.29 14.00
CA LYS A 211 -3.96 5.73 13.89
C LYS A 211 -2.81 6.57 13.35
N ALA A 212 -1.56 6.14 13.53
CA ALA A 212 -0.40 6.83 12.98
C ALA A 212 -0.25 6.64 11.45
N ASN A 213 -0.89 5.64 10.86
CA ASN A 213 -0.71 5.26 9.45
C ASN A 213 -0.91 6.45 8.50
N ALA A 214 -2.13 6.97 8.40
CA ALA A 214 -2.46 8.01 7.45
C ALA A 214 -1.73 9.33 7.76
N SER A 215 -1.69 9.73 9.03
CA SER A 215 -1.10 11.00 9.44
C SER A 215 0.41 11.05 9.20
N MET A 216 1.16 10.00 9.56
CA MET A 216 2.60 9.94 9.34
C MET A 216 2.95 9.81 7.86
N ALA A 217 2.18 9.03 7.09
CA ALA A 217 2.40 8.89 5.66
C ALA A 217 2.21 10.22 4.92
N VAL A 218 1.12 10.94 5.20
CA VAL A 218 0.83 12.25 4.59
C VAL A 218 1.84 13.31 5.02
N PHE A 219 2.23 13.33 6.30
CA PHE A 219 3.25 14.23 6.82
C PHE A 219 4.61 13.98 6.13
N SER A 220 4.99 12.72 6.03
CA SER A 220 6.22 12.28 5.35
C SER A 220 6.24 12.68 3.87
N ALA A 221 5.11 12.52 3.17
CA ALA A 221 4.98 13.00 1.80
C ALA A 221 5.17 14.52 1.69
N GLY A 222 4.63 15.28 2.67
CA GLY A 222 4.83 16.73 2.74
C GLY A 222 6.29 17.14 2.89
N ILE A 223 7.10 16.41 3.67
CA ILE A 223 8.54 16.71 3.85
C ILE A 223 9.31 16.64 2.52
N THR A 224 8.89 15.76 1.61
CA THR A 224 9.58 15.50 0.34
C THR A 224 9.15 16.41 -0.82
N LEU A 225 8.09 17.20 -0.63
CA LEU A 225 7.61 18.22 -1.57
C LEU A 225 8.45 19.49 -1.47
#